data_d60e31f554653644a267e2a536b5949c
#
_entry.id   d60e31f554653644a267e2a536b5949c
#
_cell.length_a   1.000
_cell.length_b   1.000
_cell.length_c   1.000
_cell.angle_alpha   90.00
_cell.angle_beta   90.00
_cell.angle_gamma   90.00
#
_symmetry.space_group_name_H-M   'P 1'
#
loop_
_entity.id
_entity.type
_entity.pdbx_description
1 polymer ?
#
loop_
_entity_poly.entity_id
_entity_poly.type
_entity_poly.pdbx_seq_one_letter_code
_entity_poly.pdbx_strand_id
1 'polypeptide(L)'
;MIDDPVPWKEELVRAAERLEAKTKQTRWTGRTDYLIERDFIVSAYTMRKLIESYDVSEDVRQRQFPVRRYDLTGNPPNLLCPDVADSYDLENGRRKTLSIAELCHEIIHTFVFTFFCGETADLFDGVFVSSDRDKYEFVYLVLASDFIALCGDIGAEDV
;
A
#
# COMPACT_ATOMS: atom_id res chain seq x y z
N MET A 1 22.97 -0.25 2.47
CA MET A 1 23.32 -0.84 1.16
C MET A 1 22.90 -2.29 1.11
N ILE A 2 22.39 -2.73 -0.01
CA ILE A 2 22.05 -4.14 -0.24
C ILE A 2 23.22 -4.81 -0.95
N ASP A 3 23.73 -5.90 -0.39
CA ASP A 3 24.86 -6.63 -1.00
C ASP A 3 24.41 -7.47 -2.19
N ASP A 4 23.25 -8.13 -2.05
CA ASP A 4 22.65 -8.94 -3.10
C ASP A 4 21.14 -8.60 -3.21
N PRO A 5 20.71 -7.95 -4.29
CA PRO A 5 19.32 -7.57 -4.44
C PRO A 5 18.38 -8.73 -4.82
N VAL A 6 18.90 -9.87 -5.27
CA VAL A 6 18.08 -10.98 -5.77
C VAL A 6 17.09 -11.49 -4.72
N PRO A 7 17.48 -11.83 -3.47
CA PRO A 7 16.52 -12.30 -2.48
C PRO A 7 15.43 -11.26 -2.16
N TRP A 8 15.76 -9.97 -2.19
CA TRP A 8 14.81 -8.89 -1.95
C TRP A 8 13.77 -8.81 -3.06
N LYS A 9 14.19 -8.95 -4.31
CA LYS A 9 13.30 -8.96 -5.47
C LYS A 9 12.43 -10.22 -5.50
N GLU A 10 12.99 -11.36 -5.17
CA GLU A 10 12.23 -12.61 -5.05
C GLU A 10 11.12 -12.49 -4.00
N GLU A 11 11.39 -11.85 -2.87
CA GLU A 11 10.39 -11.65 -1.83
C GLU A 11 9.26 -10.75 -2.31
N LEU A 12 9.54 -9.74 -3.13
CA LEU A 12 8.48 -8.91 -3.73
C LEU A 12 7.56 -9.73 -4.63
N VAL A 13 8.11 -10.64 -5.41
CA VAL A 13 7.30 -11.54 -6.24
C VAL A 13 6.41 -12.43 -5.37
N ARG A 14 6.95 -13.00 -4.29
CA ARG A 14 6.19 -13.82 -3.35
C ARG A 14 5.08 -13.02 -2.65
N ALA A 15 5.38 -11.78 -2.26
CA ALA A 15 4.39 -10.89 -1.66
C ALA A 15 3.25 -10.60 -2.63
N ALA A 16 3.57 -10.35 -3.90
CA ALA A 16 2.57 -10.17 -4.95
C ALA A 16 1.64 -11.39 -5.06
N GLU A 17 2.20 -12.58 -5.04
CA GLU A 17 1.43 -13.83 -5.09
C GLU A 17 0.53 -14.01 -3.87
N ARG A 18 1.05 -13.73 -2.67
CA ARG A 18 0.27 -13.82 -1.42
C ARG A 18 -0.88 -12.82 -1.41
N LEU A 19 -0.63 -11.58 -1.82
CA LEU A 19 -1.66 -10.53 -1.88
C LEU A 19 -2.70 -10.86 -2.94
N GLU A 20 -2.31 -11.38 -4.10
CA GLU A 20 -3.24 -11.81 -5.13
C GLU A 20 -4.19 -12.89 -4.59
N ALA A 21 -3.67 -13.86 -3.84
CA ALA A 21 -4.49 -14.88 -3.20
C ALA A 21 -5.49 -14.27 -2.20
N LYS A 22 -5.08 -13.21 -1.47
CA LYS A 22 -5.97 -12.52 -0.52
C LYS A 22 -7.13 -11.82 -1.22
N THR A 23 -6.93 -11.29 -2.43
CA THR A 23 -8.02 -10.66 -3.19
C THR A 23 -9.13 -11.63 -3.58
N LYS A 24 -8.85 -12.92 -3.55
CA LYS A 24 -9.80 -13.98 -3.89
C LYS A 24 -10.32 -14.74 -2.65
N GLN A 25 -9.83 -14.40 -1.47
CA GLN A 25 -10.18 -15.07 -0.23
C GLN A 25 -11.56 -14.66 0.23
N THR A 26 -12.46 -15.63 0.41
CA THR A 26 -13.83 -15.38 0.83
C THR A 26 -14.03 -15.43 2.34
N ARG A 27 -13.12 -16.09 3.07
CA ARG A 27 -13.17 -16.19 4.52
C ARG A 27 -12.11 -15.31 5.15
N TRP A 28 -12.56 -14.28 5.85
CA TRP A 28 -11.70 -13.33 6.54
C TRP A 28 -11.55 -13.69 8.02
N THR A 29 -10.33 -13.68 8.52
CA THR A 29 -10.01 -13.91 9.94
C THR A 29 -9.11 -12.77 10.43
N GLY A 30 -8.95 -12.63 11.76
CA GLY A 30 -8.04 -11.63 12.32
C GLY A 30 -6.59 -11.82 11.87
N ARG A 31 -6.21 -13.05 11.53
CA ARG A 31 -4.89 -13.33 10.95
C ARG A 31 -4.75 -12.77 9.52
N THR A 32 -5.84 -12.71 8.78
CA THR A 32 -5.87 -12.14 7.43
C THR A 32 -5.45 -10.66 7.45
N ASP A 33 -5.99 -9.89 8.39
CA ASP A 33 -5.62 -8.47 8.58
C ASP A 33 -4.11 -8.32 8.75
N TYR A 34 -3.55 -9.06 9.69
CA TYR A 34 -2.12 -9.04 9.96
C TYR A 34 -1.27 -9.41 8.74
N LEU A 35 -1.65 -10.46 8.03
CA LEU A 35 -0.89 -10.94 6.87
C LEU A 35 -0.86 -9.92 5.73
N ILE A 36 -1.98 -9.26 5.47
CA ILE A 36 -2.06 -8.21 4.44
C ILE A 36 -1.22 -7.00 4.86
N GLU A 37 -1.43 -6.50 6.06
CA GLU A 37 -0.68 -5.34 6.57
C GLU A 37 0.83 -5.61 6.56
N ARG A 38 1.25 -6.79 7.02
CA ARG A 38 2.64 -7.21 6.99
C ARG A 38 3.20 -7.18 5.56
N ASP A 39 2.49 -7.75 4.59
CA ASP A 39 2.97 -7.81 3.21
C ASP A 39 3.07 -6.41 2.60
N PHE A 40 2.16 -5.49 2.91
CA PHE A 40 2.27 -4.10 2.47
C PHE A 40 3.50 -3.41 3.08
N ILE A 41 3.67 -3.51 4.39
CA ILE A 41 4.76 -2.81 5.10
C ILE A 41 6.14 -3.37 4.70
N VAL A 42 6.28 -4.69 4.68
CA VAL A 42 7.55 -5.32 4.31
C VAL A 42 7.90 -5.07 2.84
N SER A 43 6.90 -5.10 1.96
CA SER A 43 7.10 -4.80 0.54
C SER A 43 7.51 -3.34 0.33
N ALA A 44 6.86 -2.40 1.01
CA ALA A 44 7.23 -0.98 0.94
C ALA A 44 8.64 -0.74 1.46
N TYR A 45 9.02 -1.36 2.56
CA TYR A 45 10.38 -1.28 3.09
C TYR A 45 11.39 -1.85 2.10
N THR A 46 11.09 -2.99 1.50
CA THR A 46 11.94 -3.65 0.49
C THR A 46 12.13 -2.75 -0.74
N MET A 47 11.04 -2.18 -1.27
CA MET A 47 11.11 -1.25 -2.41
C MET A 47 11.98 -0.04 -2.08
N ARG A 48 11.81 0.53 -0.90
CA ARG A 48 12.60 1.68 -0.45
C ARG A 48 14.09 1.34 -0.40
N LYS A 49 14.44 0.18 0.13
CA LYS A 49 15.84 -0.28 0.19
C LYS A 49 16.44 -0.47 -1.20
N LEU A 50 15.69 -1.08 -2.12
CA LEU A 50 16.13 -1.27 -3.49
C LEU A 50 16.36 0.07 -4.21
N ILE A 51 15.47 1.04 -4.00
CA ILE A 51 15.60 2.38 -4.58
C ILE A 51 16.83 3.11 -4.01
N GLU A 52 17.00 3.10 -2.68
CA GLU A 52 18.12 3.73 -2.01
C GLU A 52 19.48 3.13 -2.42
N SER A 53 19.51 1.83 -2.74
CA SER A 53 20.70 1.12 -3.17
C SER A 53 20.94 1.15 -4.68
N TYR A 54 20.07 1.85 -5.44
CA TYR A 54 20.13 1.93 -6.91
C TYR A 54 19.99 0.57 -7.60
N ASP A 55 19.26 -0.35 -6.99
CA ASP A 55 19.03 -1.71 -7.52
C ASP A 55 17.71 -1.85 -8.30
N VAL A 56 17.18 -0.75 -8.76
CA VAL A 56 15.99 -0.67 -9.62
C VAL A 56 16.29 0.18 -10.84
N SER A 57 15.52 -0.04 -11.92
CA SER A 57 15.64 0.73 -13.15
C SER A 57 15.25 2.20 -12.95
N GLU A 58 15.68 3.06 -13.87
CA GLU A 58 15.23 4.44 -13.91
C GLU A 58 13.72 4.53 -14.11
N ASP A 59 13.13 3.62 -14.86
CA ASP A 59 11.68 3.55 -15.06
C ASP A 59 10.93 3.40 -13.73
N VAL A 60 11.42 2.55 -12.83
CA VAL A 60 10.86 2.39 -11.48
C VAL A 60 11.04 3.67 -10.67
N ARG A 61 12.22 4.26 -10.74
CA ARG A 61 12.54 5.49 -9.99
C ARG A 61 11.65 6.66 -10.40
N GLN A 62 11.23 6.70 -11.66
CA GLN A 62 10.37 7.77 -12.22
C GLN A 62 8.90 7.38 -12.28
N ARG A 63 8.54 6.15 -11.92
CA ARG A 63 7.18 5.65 -12.00
C ARG A 63 6.23 6.46 -11.13
N GLN A 64 5.06 6.77 -11.69
CA GLN A 64 3.97 7.43 -10.99
C GLN A 64 2.93 6.38 -10.59
N PHE A 65 2.72 6.24 -9.30
CA PHE A 65 1.76 5.27 -8.75
C PHE A 65 0.40 5.94 -8.54
N PRO A 66 -0.69 5.38 -9.10
CA PRO A 66 -2.01 6.00 -8.96
C PRO A 66 -2.63 5.74 -7.58
N VAL A 67 -3.21 6.77 -7.01
CA VAL A 67 -3.98 6.68 -5.77
C VAL A 67 -5.21 7.58 -5.87
N ARG A 68 -6.14 7.44 -4.93
CA ARG A 68 -7.18 8.44 -4.71
C ARG A 68 -6.96 9.08 -3.34
N ARG A 69 -7.09 10.40 -3.31
CA ARG A 69 -6.94 11.17 -2.09
C ARG A 69 -8.29 11.64 -1.58
N TYR A 70 -8.51 11.47 -0.28
CA TYR A 70 -9.71 11.93 0.41
C TYR A 70 -9.30 12.84 1.56
N ASP A 71 -9.87 14.05 1.59
CA ASP A 71 -9.50 15.05 2.59
C ASP A 71 -10.16 14.78 3.93
N LEU A 72 -9.48 15.18 5.00
CA LEU A 72 -10.01 15.10 6.37
C LEU A 72 -11.20 16.02 6.53
N THR A 73 -12.27 15.53 7.17
CA THR A 73 -13.48 16.32 7.48
C THR A 73 -13.70 16.50 8.97
N GLY A 74 -12.91 15.84 9.80
CA GLY A 74 -13.03 15.91 11.25
C GLY A 74 -11.70 15.64 11.93
N ASN A 75 -11.69 14.72 12.87
CA ASN A 75 -10.46 14.25 13.51
C ASN A 75 -10.00 12.93 12.87
N PRO A 76 -8.69 12.67 12.84
CA PRO A 76 -8.21 11.38 12.35
C PRO A 76 -8.80 10.21 13.14
N PRO A 77 -8.90 9.01 12.54
CA PRO A 77 -9.38 7.84 13.26
C PRO A 77 -8.56 7.56 14.53
N ASN A 78 -9.23 7.04 15.55
CA ASN A 78 -8.61 6.64 16.82
C ASN A 78 -9.35 5.42 17.38
N LEU A 79 -8.96 4.95 18.55
CA LEU A 79 -9.56 3.76 19.14
C LEU A 79 -11.06 3.89 19.44
N LEU A 80 -11.56 5.12 19.63
CA LEU A 80 -12.98 5.38 19.89
C LEU A 80 -13.77 5.59 18.60
N CYS A 81 -13.14 6.11 17.53
CA CYS A 81 -13.72 6.36 16.23
C CYS A 81 -12.79 5.82 15.14
N PRO A 82 -12.73 4.48 14.95
CA PRO A 82 -11.77 3.88 14.02
C PRO A 82 -12.18 3.92 12.55
N ASP A 83 -13.41 4.29 12.23
CA ASP A 83 -13.93 4.25 10.85
C ASP A 83 -13.39 5.42 10.03
N VAL A 84 -12.75 5.09 8.91
CA VAL A 84 -12.22 6.06 7.95
C VAL A 84 -13.33 6.96 7.38
N ALA A 85 -14.53 6.42 7.17
CA ALA A 85 -15.66 7.16 6.63
C ALA A 85 -16.12 8.29 7.56
N ASP A 86 -15.90 8.17 8.87
CA ASP A 86 -16.26 9.20 9.83
C ASP A 86 -15.23 10.34 9.91
N SER A 87 -14.04 10.13 9.34
CA SER A 87 -12.92 11.07 9.44
C SER A 87 -12.59 11.76 8.12
N TYR A 88 -12.81 11.11 6.99
CA TYR A 88 -12.44 11.61 5.68
C TYR A 88 -13.63 11.63 4.74
N ASP A 89 -13.62 12.57 3.78
CA ASP A 89 -14.69 12.71 2.77
C ASP A 89 -14.50 11.67 1.66
N LEU A 90 -15.03 10.48 1.86
CA LEU A 90 -14.92 9.37 0.90
C LEU A 90 -15.80 9.56 -0.35
N GLU A 91 -16.70 10.54 -0.37
CA GLU A 91 -17.55 10.83 -1.53
C GLU A 91 -16.88 11.74 -2.56
N ASN A 92 -15.90 12.52 -2.15
CA ASN A 92 -15.22 13.52 -3.00
C ASN A 92 -13.73 13.22 -3.15
N GLY A 93 -13.42 12.00 -3.59
CA GLY A 93 -12.04 11.60 -3.85
C GLY A 93 -11.46 12.25 -5.10
N ARG A 94 -10.15 12.51 -5.08
CA ARG A 94 -9.39 13.06 -6.20
C ARG A 94 -8.32 12.08 -6.64
N ARG A 95 -8.13 11.95 -7.94
CA ARG A 95 -7.02 11.17 -8.48
C ARG A 95 -5.71 11.89 -8.22
N LYS A 96 -4.73 11.15 -7.71
CA LYS A 96 -3.37 11.62 -7.47
C LYS A 96 -2.39 10.57 -7.95
N THR A 97 -1.16 10.97 -8.19
CA THR A 97 -0.05 10.06 -8.40
C THR A 97 1.03 10.34 -7.38
N LEU A 98 1.66 9.27 -6.92
CA LEU A 98 2.78 9.34 -5.98
C LEU A 98 4.02 8.74 -6.66
N SER A 99 5.20 9.25 -6.33
CA SER A 99 6.41 8.50 -6.60
C SER A 99 6.42 7.23 -5.75
N ILE A 100 7.22 6.25 -6.11
CA ILE A 100 7.33 5.03 -5.31
C ILE A 100 7.87 5.36 -3.90
N ALA A 101 8.80 6.31 -3.80
CA ALA A 101 9.32 6.75 -2.51
C ALA A 101 8.23 7.37 -1.62
N GLU A 102 7.35 8.20 -2.18
CA GLU A 102 6.22 8.79 -1.45
C GLU A 102 5.23 7.72 -1.00
N LEU A 103 4.90 6.76 -1.88
CA LEU A 103 4.03 5.62 -1.54
C LEU A 103 4.63 4.81 -0.38
N CYS A 104 5.91 4.48 -0.46
CA CYS A 104 6.61 3.74 0.60
C CYS A 104 6.58 4.51 1.92
N HIS A 105 6.77 5.83 1.88
CA HIS A 105 6.70 6.67 3.08
C HIS A 105 5.32 6.54 3.77
N GLU A 106 4.23 6.65 3.02
CA GLU A 106 2.89 6.55 3.57
C GLU A 106 2.62 5.18 4.20
N ILE A 107 3.09 4.12 3.57
CA ILE A 107 2.88 2.75 4.07
C ILE A 107 3.79 2.44 5.27
N ILE A 108 5.08 2.76 5.20
CA ILE A 108 6.04 2.46 6.28
C ILE A 108 5.70 3.22 7.56
N HIS A 109 5.29 4.47 7.44
CA HIS A 109 4.94 5.33 8.56
C HIS A 109 3.43 5.41 8.80
N THR A 110 2.69 4.39 8.37
CA THR A 110 1.24 4.43 8.42
C THR A 110 0.70 4.51 9.85
N PHE A 111 -0.22 5.40 10.06
CA PHE A 111 -1.08 5.47 11.25
C PHE A 111 -2.45 4.91 10.92
N VAL A 112 -2.99 5.31 9.76
CA VAL A 112 -4.26 4.77 9.25
C VAL A 112 -3.94 3.65 8.26
N PHE A 113 -4.41 2.46 8.56
CA PHE A 113 -4.32 1.31 7.67
C PHE A 113 -5.63 0.52 7.79
N THR A 114 -6.53 0.73 6.84
CA THR A 114 -7.88 0.16 6.87
C THR A 114 -8.19 -0.50 5.53
N PHE A 115 -8.86 -1.63 5.57
CA PHE A 115 -9.16 -2.40 4.37
C PHE A 115 -10.33 -1.80 3.60
N PHE A 116 -10.21 -1.81 2.28
CA PHE A 116 -11.26 -1.46 1.33
C PHE A 116 -11.74 -2.74 0.65
N CYS A 117 -13.04 -3.00 0.73
CA CYS A 117 -13.69 -4.13 0.08
C CYS A 117 -14.45 -3.64 -1.15
N GLY A 118 -14.37 -4.40 -2.24
CA GLY A 118 -15.02 -4.05 -3.50
C GLY A 118 -16.54 -4.19 -3.46
N GLU A 119 -17.20 -3.74 -4.53
CA GLU A 119 -18.67 -3.72 -4.65
C GLU A 119 -19.28 -5.12 -4.63
N THR A 120 -18.56 -6.14 -5.05
CA THR A 120 -18.99 -7.52 -5.04
C THR A 120 -18.69 -8.19 -3.71
N ALA A 121 -19.23 -7.62 -2.63
CA ALA A 121 -19.19 -8.16 -1.25
C ALA A 121 -17.82 -8.70 -0.79
N ASP A 122 -17.35 -8.22 0.31
CA ASP A 122 -16.39 -8.87 1.21
C ASP A 122 -15.03 -9.31 0.65
N LEU A 123 -14.69 -9.03 -0.63
CA LEU A 123 -13.37 -9.31 -1.16
C LEU A 123 -12.45 -8.11 -0.96
N PHE A 124 -11.25 -8.40 -0.51
CA PHE A 124 -10.20 -7.39 -0.35
C PHE A 124 -9.83 -6.77 -1.70
N ASP A 125 -9.91 -5.44 -1.79
CA ASP A 125 -9.70 -4.70 -3.02
C ASP A 125 -8.65 -3.60 -2.90
N GLY A 126 -8.33 -3.19 -1.69
CA GLY A 126 -7.35 -2.16 -1.43
C GLY A 126 -7.25 -1.79 0.05
N VAL A 127 -6.47 -0.76 0.31
CA VAL A 127 -6.28 -0.24 1.66
C VAL A 127 -6.34 1.28 1.64
N PHE A 128 -6.91 1.84 2.71
CA PHE A 128 -6.78 3.25 3.03
C PHE A 128 -5.55 3.43 3.89
N VAL A 129 -4.63 4.29 3.47
CA VAL A 129 -3.39 4.54 4.21
C VAL A 129 -3.16 6.03 4.40
N SER A 130 -2.66 6.39 5.56
CA SER A 130 -2.15 7.71 5.82
C SER A 130 -1.06 7.62 6.87
N SER A 131 0.04 8.34 6.66
CA SER A 131 1.13 8.40 7.62
C SER A 131 0.72 9.16 8.88
N ASP A 132 1.50 9.00 9.94
CA ASP A 132 1.29 9.74 11.18
C ASP A 132 1.34 11.25 10.94
N ARG A 133 2.15 11.70 10.00
CA ARG A 133 2.22 13.11 9.60
C ARG A 133 0.98 13.56 8.83
N ASP A 134 0.54 12.76 7.84
CA ASP A 134 -0.47 13.20 6.86
C ASP A 134 -1.91 12.88 7.25
N LYS A 135 -2.13 12.07 8.30
CA LYS A 135 -3.47 11.72 8.79
C LYS A 135 -4.36 12.93 9.13
N TYR A 136 -3.74 14.06 9.45
CA TYR A 136 -4.44 15.30 9.79
C TYR A 136 -4.89 16.09 8.56
N GLU A 137 -4.55 15.66 7.37
CA GLU A 137 -4.90 16.35 6.13
C GLU A 137 -5.67 15.45 5.16
N PHE A 138 -5.26 14.19 4.99
CA PHE A 138 -5.84 13.31 3.98
C PHE A 138 -5.55 11.83 4.27
N VAL A 139 -6.27 10.98 3.53
CA VAL A 139 -5.98 9.55 3.42
C VAL A 139 -5.93 9.17 1.95
N TYR A 140 -5.08 8.21 1.60
CA TYR A 140 -5.02 7.65 0.26
C TYR A 140 -5.69 6.29 0.19
N LEU A 141 -6.42 6.03 -0.90
CA LEU A 141 -6.83 4.68 -1.27
C LEU A 141 -5.79 4.11 -2.24
N VAL A 142 -5.17 3.00 -1.84
CA VAL A 142 -4.24 2.22 -2.63
C VAL A 142 -4.95 0.93 -3.05
N LEU A 143 -5.21 0.77 -4.35
CA LEU A 143 -5.84 -0.45 -4.83
C LEU A 143 -4.87 -1.63 -4.79
N ALA A 144 -5.38 -2.79 -4.36
CA ALA A 144 -4.58 -4.00 -4.24
C ALA A 144 -3.98 -4.41 -5.59
N SER A 145 -4.75 -4.33 -6.67
CA SER A 145 -4.29 -4.67 -8.02
C SER A 145 -3.08 -3.83 -8.45
N ASP A 146 -3.09 -2.54 -8.15
CA ASP A 146 -1.99 -1.63 -8.49
C ASP A 146 -0.74 -1.94 -7.66
N PHE A 147 -0.91 -2.23 -6.37
CA PHE A 147 0.20 -2.56 -5.49
C PHE A 147 0.82 -3.92 -5.83
N ILE A 148 -0.03 -4.91 -6.14
CA ILE A 148 0.40 -6.24 -6.58
C ILE A 148 1.23 -6.13 -7.88
N ALA A 149 0.74 -5.36 -8.84
CA ALA A 149 1.45 -5.12 -10.10
C ALA A 149 2.82 -4.46 -9.85
N LEU A 150 2.87 -3.48 -8.94
CA LEU A 150 4.13 -2.81 -8.59
C LEU A 150 5.13 -3.79 -7.97
N CYS A 151 4.69 -4.60 -7.01
CA CYS A 151 5.55 -5.62 -6.38
C CYS A 151 6.10 -6.60 -7.42
N GLY A 152 5.24 -7.09 -8.31
CA GLY A 152 5.62 -8.02 -9.37
C GLY A 152 6.60 -7.39 -10.36
N ASP A 153 6.35 -6.16 -10.78
CA ASP A 153 7.20 -5.47 -11.77
C ASP A 153 8.59 -5.20 -11.22
N ILE A 154 8.71 -4.70 -10.00
CA ILE A 154 10.00 -4.44 -9.37
C ILE A 154 10.72 -5.76 -9.10
N GLY A 155 10.00 -6.77 -8.60
CA GLY A 155 10.56 -8.08 -8.29
C GLY A 155 11.06 -8.83 -9.52
N ALA A 156 10.46 -8.59 -10.67
CA ALA A 156 10.83 -9.24 -11.92
C ALA A 156 11.93 -8.52 -12.71
N GLU A 157 12.37 -7.34 -12.28
CA GLU A 157 13.46 -6.64 -12.97
C GLU A 157 14.76 -7.42 -12.88
N ASP A 158 15.48 -7.47 -13.99
CA ASP A 158 16.82 -8.03 -14.00
C ASP A 158 17.77 -7.18 -13.17
N VAL A 159 18.69 -7.84 -12.55
CA VAL A 159 19.70 -7.19 -11.67
C VAL A 159 20.92 -6.76 -12.48
#